data_5fdba65bfa6623d310c370bbcbbad723
#
_entry.id   5fdba65bfa6623d310c370bbcbbad723
#
_cell.length_a   1.000
_cell.length_b   1.000
_cell.length_c   1.000
_cell.angle_alpha   90.00
_cell.angle_beta   90.00
_cell.angle_gamma   90.00
#
_symmetry.space_group_name_H-M   'P 1'
#
loop_
_entity.id
_entity.type
_entity.pdbx_description
1 polymer ?
#
loop_
_entity_poly.entity_id
_entity_poly.type
_entity_poly.pdbx_seq_one_letter_code
_entity_poly.pdbx_strand_id
1 'polypeptide(L)'
;MVLLRQRLNLLITSISILLGLIVMPSIAVKAQNQDSNPPSPKTPDIKPSELTPSYPASAPPPRVDPLPDERGLQERAIETDYRVSNLLGDYAGNLWVGSWRGLSRIDPKTGKILARVSLPNTAIGALAQDKVGRLWVGSYEGLIRVEPRTNEITAQNLFLPSKRVLSLLVDKRGYLWAGTDSGLALISPDQGLIMTTLKNLPGVSANTMTLDAEGQLWVGTLDGIVRVNTASALIMKRINDLPGTTVQALAISPEGLIWAGMPNNLLVINPKTGIVLRSVTRLRGRNVTAVSFSEDGSVWVGTNNGLLRLNPNTGAVLDEVAGLPSSRVLTLVPDLANKLWVGTSEGLAWLMPKMDRAKPHLAFSRAVK
;
A
#
# COMPACT_ATOMS: atom_id res chain seq x y z
N MET A 1 -28.61 56.21 6.28
CA MET A 1 -29.25 56.90 5.17
C MET A 1 -29.35 55.94 4.00
N VAL A 2 -30.57 55.48 3.76
CA VAL A 2 -31.19 54.97 2.53
C VAL A 2 -30.63 53.67 1.94
N LEU A 3 -31.23 52.54 2.23
CA LEU A 3 -32.19 51.67 1.51
C LEU A 3 -32.12 51.75 -0.03
N LEU A 4 -31.76 50.58 -0.66
CA LEU A 4 -32.50 50.12 -1.82
C LEU A 4 -32.55 48.58 -1.86
N ARG A 5 -33.77 48.07 -1.58
CA ARG A 5 -34.21 46.73 -1.92
C ARG A 5 -34.56 46.72 -3.40
N GLN A 6 -34.09 45.71 -4.14
CA GLN A 6 -34.82 45.30 -5.33
C GLN A 6 -34.94 43.76 -5.33
N ARG A 7 -36.22 43.37 -5.35
CA ARG A 7 -36.75 42.02 -5.58
C ARG A 7 -36.54 41.68 -7.06
N LEU A 8 -36.12 40.46 -7.35
CA LEU A 8 -36.30 39.87 -8.67
C LEU A 8 -37.09 38.56 -8.56
N ASN A 9 -38.17 38.55 -9.30
CA ASN A 9 -39.24 37.54 -9.31
C ASN A 9 -38.77 36.20 -9.91
N LEU A 10 -39.41 35.16 -9.36
CA LEU A 10 -39.52 33.81 -9.92
C LEU A 10 -40.10 33.88 -11.36
N LEU A 11 -39.52 33.09 -12.24
CA LEU A 11 -40.15 32.56 -13.45
C LEU A 11 -40.00 31.04 -13.42
N ILE A 12 -41.08 30.37 -13.04
CA ILE A 12 -41.29 28.93 -13.17
C ILE A 12 -41.75 28.69 -14.60
N THR A 13 -40.93 28.06 -15.42
CA THR A 13 -41.36 27.47 -16.69
C THR A 13 -41.41 25.96 -16.54
N SER A 14 -42.63 25.46 -16.48
CA SER A 14 -42.99 24.05 -16.56
C SER A 14 -42.63 23.53 -17.97
N ILE A 15 -41.74 22.55 -18.05
CA ILE A 15 -41.54 21.75 -19.26
C ILE A 15 -42.17 20.37 -18.99
N SER A 16 -43.31 20.16 -19.64
CA SER A 16 -43.96 18.85 -19.73
C SER A 16 -43.14 17.93 -20.62
N ILE A 17 -42.56 16.87 -20.04
CA ILE A 17 -41.95 15.80 -20.80
C ILE A 17 -42.99 14.78 -21.20
N LEU A 18 -43.27 14.73 -22.50
CA LEU A 18 -44.12 13.75 -23.16
C LEU A 18 -43.43 12.37 -23.13
N LEU A 19 -44.03 11.42 -22.40
CA LEU A 19 -43.59 10.01 -22.41
C LEU A 19 -44.04 9.38 -23.74
N GLY A 20 -43.14 9.21 -24.67
CA GLY A 20 -43.29 8.37 -25.85
C GLY A 20 -42.98 6.91 -25.50
N LEU A 21 -44.01 6.09 -25.35
CA LEU A 21 -43.90 4.63 -25.33
C LEU A 21 -43.48 4.14 -26.73
N ILE A 22 -42.24 3.72 -26.87
CA ILE A 22 -41.81 2.94 -28.04
C ILE A 22 -42.05 1.46 -27.70
N VAL A 23 -43.10 0.90 -28.27
CA VAL A 23 -43.36 -0.55 -28.28
C VAL A 23 -42.45 -1.18 -29.31
N MET A 24 -41.46 -1.96 -28.89
CA MET A 24 -40.66 -2.80 -29.77
C MET A 24 -41.39 -4.14 -29.97
N PRO A 25 -41.54 -4.65 -31.19
CA PRO A 25 -42.13 -5.96 -31.42
C PRO A 25 -41.18 -7.08 -31.00
N SER A 26 -41.69 -8.01 -30.20
CA SER A 26 -41.04 -9.25 -29.83
C SER A 26 -40.84 -10.14 -31.07
N ILE A 27 -39.62 -10.34 -31.49
CA ILE A 27 -39.29 -11.38 -32.47
C ILE A 27 -39.14 -12.69 -31.69
N ALA A 28 -40.13 -13.56 -31.84
CA ALA A 28 -40.06 -14.94 -31.35
C ALA A 28 -39.10 -15.74 -32.26
N VAL A 29 -37.93 -16.07 -31.74
CA VAL A 29 -37.02 -17.05 -32.39
C VAL A 29 -37.51 -18.42 -32.02
N LYS A 30 -38.06 -19.11 -33.04
CA LYS A 30 -38.39 -20.56 -32.98
C LYS A 30 -37.08 -21.33 -32.80
N ALA A 31 -36.95 -22.00 -31.67
CA ALA A 31 -35.93 -23.00 -31.47
C ALA A 31 -36.21 -24.22 -32.37
N GLN A 32 -35.41 -24.47 -33.37
CA GLN A 32 -35.35 -25.74 -34.09
C GLN A 32 -34.44 -26.67 -33.28
N ASN A 33 -35.05 -27.68 -32.69
CA ASN A 33 -34.34 -28.86 -32.21
C ASN A 33 -33.77 -29.59 -33.44
N GLN A 34 -32.47 -29.61 -33.56
CA GLN A 34 -31.76 -30.63 -34.34
C GLN A 34 -30.99 -31.51 -33.37
N ASP A 35 -31.62 -32.64 -33.03
CA ASP A 35 -30.92 -33.81 -32.50
C ASP A 35 -29.97 -34.33 -33.59
N SER A 36 -28.68 -34.17 -33.32
CA SER A 36 -27.64 -34.96 -34.00
C SER A 36 -26.47 -35.19 -33.06
N ASN A 37 -26.65 -36.18 -32.19
CA ASN A 37 -25.53 -36.80 -31.50
C ASN A 37 -24.68 -37.59 -32.53
N PRO A 38 -23.37 -37.29 -32.63
CA PRO A 38 -22.48 -38.17 -33.35
C PRO A 38 -22.31 -39.48 -32.57
N PRO A 39 -22.22 -40.66 -33.25
CA PRO A 39 -22.07 -41.94 -32.57
C PRO A 39 -20.73 -42.04 -31.86
N SER A 40 -20.78 -42.47 -30.60
CA SER A 40 -19.62 -42.78 -29.78
C SER A 40 -18.74 -43.83 -30.45
N PRO A 41 -17.42 -43.68 -30.44
CA PRO A 41 -16.52 -44.70 -30.94
C PRO A 41 -16.62 -45.96 -30.08
N LYS A 42 -16.86 -47.09 -30.71
CA LYS A 42 -16.88 -48.41 -30.09
C LYS A 42 -15.50 -48.70 -29.51
N THR A 43 -15.42 -48.91 -28.22
CA THR A 43 -14.25 -49.49 -27.55
C THR A 43 -14.07 -50.92 -27.99
N PRO A 44 -12.89 -51.37 -28.45
CA PRO A 44 -12.66 -52.76 -28.71
C PRO A 44 -12.61 -53.56 -27.42
N ASP A 45 -13.36 -54.67 -27.34
CA ASP A 45 -13.29 -55.66 -26.28
C ASP A 45 -11.88 -56.27 -26.25
N ILE A 46 -11.06 -55.82 -25.30
CA ILE A 46 -9.79 -56.48 -25.00
C ILE A 46 -10.07 -57.47 -23.87
N LYS A 47 -10.03 -58.77 -24.19
CA LYS A 47 -10.03 -59.84 -23.21
C LYS A 47 -8.85 -59.67 -22.25
N PRO A 48 -9.01 -59.84 -20.91
CA PRO A 48 -7.88 -59.83 -20.00
C PRO A 48 -7.04 -61.09 -20.23
N SER A 49 -5.93 -60.95 -20.89
CA SER A 49 -4.89 -61.98 -20.91
C SER A 49 -3.97 -61.76 -19.70
N GLU A 50 -3.87 -62.79 -18.93
CA GLU A 50 -2.94 -62.98 -17.81
C GLU A 50 -1.50 -62.67 -18.26
N LEU A 51 -1.00 -61.53 -17.80
CA LEU A 51 0.44 -61.26 -17.69
C LEU A 51 0.64 -60.35 -16.47
N THR A 52 0.73 -60.97 -15.29
CA THR A 52 1.31 -60.35 -14.11
C THR A 52 2.82 -60.35 -14.28
N PRO A 53 3.47 -59.20 -14.47
CA PRO A 53 4.91 -59.15 -14.30
C PRO A 53 5.22 -59.32 -12.82
N SER A 54 5.87 -60.40 -12.43
CA SER A 54 6.47 -60.55 -11.11
C SER A 54 7.64 -59.57 -10.99
N TYR A 55 7.41 -58.43 -10.35
CA TYR A 55 8.50 -57.59 -9.89
C TYR A 55 9.19 -58.28 -8.72
N PRO A 56 10.52 -58.36 -8.68
CA PRO A 56 11.23 -58.80 -7.50
C PRO A 56 10.88 -57.86 -6.34
N ALA A 57 10.61 -58.43 -5.16
CA ALA A 57 10.30 -57.66 -3.97
C ALA A 57 11.34 -56.57 -3.79
N SER A 58 10.94 -55.30 -3.94
CA SER A 58 11.79 -54.17 -3.72
C SER A 58 12.31 -54.21 -2.30
N ALA A 59 13.61 -54.07 -2.14
CA ALA A 59 14.22 -53.87 -0.83
C ALA A 59 13.48 -52.72 -0.09
N PRO A 60 13.30 -52.84 1.23
CA PRO A 60 12.67 -51.78 1.97
C PRO A 60 13.43 -50.47 1.72
N PRO A 61 12.71 -49.32 1.53
CA PRO A 61 13.37 -48.05 1.28
C PRO A 61 14.34 -47.77 2.43
N PRO A 62 15.53 -47.21 2.14
CA PRO A 62 16.46 -46.79 3.17
C PRO A 62 15.72 -45.93 4.18
N ARG A 63 15.88 -46.22 5.48
CA ARG A 63 15.39 -45.33 6.53
C ARG A 63 16.02 -43.95 6.27
N VAL A 64 15.22 -43.00 5.81
CA VAL A 64 15.58 -41.60 5.82
C VAL A 64 15.44 -41.17 7.28
N ASP A 65 16.55 -40.83 7.92
CA ASP A 65 16.51 -40.21 9.23
C ASP A 65 15.62 -38.97 9.10
N PRO A 66 14.71 -38.71 10.05
CA PRO A 66 13.87 -37.53 9.99
C PRO A 66 14.78 -36.31 9.93
N LEU A 67 14.59 -35.49 8.90
CA LEU A 67 15.25 -34.20 8.77
C LEU A 67 15.05 -33.43 10.09
N PRO A 68 16.07 -32.70 10.57
CA PRO A 68 15.94 -31.85 11.74
C PRO A 68 14.65 -31.05 11.63
N ASP A 69 13.88 -31.00 12.70
CA ASP A 69 12.56 -30.40 12.75
C ASP A 69 12.55 -29.01 12.05
N GLU A 70 12.09 -28.97 10.82
CA GLU A 70 11.99 -27.74 10.02
C GLU A 70 11.15 -26.68 10.74
N ARG A 71 10.22 -27.08 11.62
CA ARG A 71 9.46 -26.17 12.46
C ARG A 71 10.36 -25.41 13.44
N GLY A 72 11.34 -26.08 14.03
CA GLY A 72 12.30 -25.43 14.93
C GLY A 72 13.23 -24.46 14.20
N LEU A 73 13.55 -24.71 12.92
CA LEU A 73 14.34 -23.78 12.08
C LEU A 73 13.49 -22.57 11.65
N GLN A 74 12.20 -22.76 11.31
CA GLN A 74 11.29 -21.67 11.01
C GLN A 74 10.99 -20.80 12.23
N GLU A 75 10.75 -21.39 13.40
CA GLU A 75 10.55 -20.65 14.64
C GLU A 75 11.80 -19.84 15.03
N ARG A 76 13.00 -20.39 14.88
CA ARG A 76 14.26 -19.67 15.15
C ARG A 76 14.51 -18.54 14.14
N ALA A 77 14.17 -18.74 12.86
CA ALA A 77 14.25 -17.69 11.82
C ALA A 77 13.26 -16.56 12.11
N ILE A 78 12.05 -16.88 12.56
CA ILE A 78 10.98 -15.92 12.93
C ILE A 78 11.39 -15.08 14.14
N GLU A 79 12.03 -15.68 15.15
CA GLU A 79 12.50 -14.93 16.34
C GLU A 79 13.60 -13.89 16.03
N THR A 80 14.29 -14.01 14.91
CA THR A 80 15.39 -13.12 14.49
C THR A 80 15.00 -12.05 13.49
N ASP A 81 13.75 -12.03 12.98
CA ASP A 81 13.29 -10.98 12.07
C ASP A 81 12.89 -9.72 12.85
N TYR A 82 13.70 -8.69 12.73
CA TYR A 82 13.47 -7.37 13.33
C TYR A 82 12.91 -6.35 12.33
N ARG A 83 12.54 -6.77 11.14
CA ARG A 83 12.04 -5.90 10.07
C ARG A 83 10.87 -5.04 10.54
N VAL A 84 11.01 -3.74 10.34
CA VAL A 84 9.95 -2.76 10.52
C VAL A 84 9.51 -2.28 9.14
N SER A 85 8.43 -2.86 8.64
CA SER A 85 7.95 -2.66 7.27
C SER A 85 7.12 -1.41 7.09
N ASN A 86 6.41 -0.98 8.15
CA ASN A 86 5.55 0.20 8.08
C ASN A 86 5.45 0.92 9.42
N LEU A 87 5.22 2.22 9.37
CA LEU A 87 5.04 3.11 10.52
C LEU A 87 3.82 4.01 10.30
N LEU A 88 3.12 4.34 11.38
CA LEU A 88 1.99 5.27 11.34
C LEU A 88 1.90 6.05 12.66
N GLY A 89 1.90 7.38 12.60
CA GLY A 89 1.48 8.22 13.72
C GLY A 89 -0.05 8.23 13.85
N ASP A 90 -0.58 7.93 15.04
CA ASP A 90 -2.02 7.98 15.26
C ASP A 90 -2.49 9.37 15.73
N TYR A 91 -3.80 9.62 15.70
CA TYR A 91 -4.38 10.90 16.13
C TYR A 91 -4.19 11.19 17.62
N ALA A 92 -3.88 10.18 18.42
CA ALA A 92 -3.56 10.35 19.85
C ALA A 92 -2.08 10.67 20.08
N GLY A 93 -1.28 10.75 19.03
CA GLY A 93 0.15 11.04 19.08
C GLY A 93 1.02 9.84 19.41
N ASN A 94 0.52 8.62 19.33
CA ASN A 94 1.32 7.41 19.44
C ASN A 94 1.87 6.99 18.06
N LEU A 95 2.89 6.13 18.08
CA LEU A 95 3.46 5.52 16.90
C LEU A 95 3.06 4.04 16.82
N TRP A 96 2.43 3.65 15.71
CA TRP A 96 2.20 2.27 15.36
C TRP A 96 3.34 1.74 14.50
N VAL A 97 3.85 0.58 14.88
CA VAL A 97 4.98 -0.09 14.25
C VAL A 97 4.50 -1.42 13.70
N GLY A 98 4.49 -1.53 12.38
CA GLY A 98 4.23 -2.77 11.67
C GLY A 98 5.51 -3.57 11.51
N SER A 99 5.52 -4.79 12.04
CA SER A 99 6.67 -5.70 12.00
C SER A 99 6.21 -7.11 11.65
N TRP A 100 7.14 -8.02 11.46
CA TRP A 100 6.84 -9.44 11.29
C TRP A 100 6.04 -10.06 12.45
N ARG A 101 6.20 -9.52 13.66
CA ARG A 101 5.49 -9.99 14.88
C ARG A 101 4.08 -9.40 15.02
N GLY A 102 3.62 -8.62 14.04
CA GLY A 102 2.36 -7.90 14.09
C GLY A 102 2.56 -6.42 14.36
N LEU A 103 1.62 -5.81 15.07
CA LEU A 103 1.63 -4.40 15.39
C LEU A 103 2.09 -4.14 16.83
N SER A 104 2.81 -3.05 17.00
CA SER A 104 3.13 -2.51 18.32
C SER A 104 2.78 -1.04 18.37
N ARG A 105 2.15 -0.58 19.44
CA ARG A 105 1.91 0.84 19.72
C ARG A 105 2.97 1.34 20.68
N ILE A 106 3.62 2.43 20.35
CA ILE A 106 4.71 3.03 21.12
C ILE A 106 4.32 4.46 21.50
N ASP A 107 4.65 4.86 22.74
CA ASP A 107 4.71 6.26 23.11
C ASP A 107 6.00 6.87 22.53
N PRO A 108 5.93 7.80 21.55
CA PRO A 108 7.12 8.32 20.90
C PRO A 108 7.99 9.19 21.81
N LYS A 109 7.45 9.71 22.92
CA LYS A 109 8.19 10.53 23.88
C LYS A 109 9.13 9.68 24.72
N THR A 110 8.63 8.55 25.22
CA THR A 110 9.37 7.67 26.14
C THR A 110 10.00 6.47 25.44
N GLY A 111 9.53 6.11 24.24
CA GLY A 111 9.89 4.88 23.54
C GLY A 111 9.24 3.62 24.13
N LYS A 112 8.33 3.77 25.12
CA LYS A 112 7.68 2.64 25.77
C LYS A 112 6.64 1.99 24.86
N ILE A 113 6.64 0.65 24.77
CA ILE A 113 5.60 -0.09 24.09
C ILE A 113 4.35 -0.08 24.97
N LEU A 114 3.26 0.46 24.45
CA LEU A 114 1.97 0.60 25.11
C LEU A 114 1.06 -0.61 24.87
N ALA A 115 1.13 -1.20 23.68
CA ALA A 115 0.31 -2.34 23.28
C ALA A 115 0.97 -3.16 22.19
N ARG A 116 0.54 -4.41 22.05
CA ARG A 116 0.89 -5.31 20.95
C ARG A 116 -0.36 -6.00 20.45
N VAL A 117 -0.50 -6.07 19.12
CA VAL A 117 -1.53 -6.86 18.43
C VAL A 117 -0.81 -7.94 17.65
N SER A 118 -1.03 -9.20 18.05
CA SER A 118 -0.41 -10.33 17.37
C SER A 118 -1.07 -10.55 16.01
N LEU A 119 -0.26 -10.53 14.96
CA LEU A 119 -0.64 -10.87 13.59
C LEU A 119 0.41 -11.85 13.06
N PRO A 120 0.40 -13.09 13.53
CA PRO A 120 1.44 -14.06 13.20
C PRO A 120 1.46 -14.33 11.70
N ASN A 121 2.66 -14.48 11.14
CA ASN A 121 2.90 -14.78 9.72
C ASN A 121 2.30 -13.75 8.74
N THR A 122 2.01 -12.54 9.22
CA THR A 122 1.39 -11.48 8.42
C THR A 122 2.45 -10.46 7.98
N ALA A 123 2.77 -10.45 6.69
CA ALA A 123 3.62 -9.41 6.13
C ALA A 123 2.80 -8.11 5.97
N ILE A 124 3.07 -7.13 6.84
CA ILE A 124 2.38 -5.84 6.84
C ILE A 124 2.96 -4.97 5.71
N GLY A 125 2.12 -4.61 4.74
CA GLY A 125 2.47 -3.75 3.61
C GLY A 125 2.16 -2.28 3.85
N ALA A 126 1.07 -1.98 4.60
CA ALA A 126 0.62 -0.62 4.81
C ALA A 126 -0.20 -0.47 6.09
N LEU A 127 -0.23 0.75 6.64
CA LEU A 127 -1.05 1.14 7.79
C LEU A 127 -1.80 2.43 7.47
N ALA A 128 -3.05 2.55 7.94
CA ALA A 128 -3.82 3.79 7.91
C ALA A 128 -4.76 3.86 9.11
N GLN A 129 -5.08 5.07 9.57
CA GLN A 129 -6.08 5.31 10.60
C GLN A 129 -7.27 6.05 9.99
N ASP A 130 -8.48 5.56 10.25
CA ASP A 130 -9.70 6.22 9.80
C ASP A 130 -10.13 7.36 10.76
N LYS A 131 -11.12 8.15 10.34
CA LYS A 131 -11.55 9.34 11.07
C LYS A 131 -12.11 9.07 12.46
N VAL A 132 -12.59 7.84 12.73
CA VAL A 132 -13.08 7.45 14.06
C VAL A 132 -12.00 6.82 14.91
N GLY A 133 -10.79 6.69 14.37
CA GLY A 133 -9.60 6.23 15.09
C GLY A 133 -9.27 4.75 14.93
N ARG A 134 -10.03 3.97 14.15
CA ARG A 134 -9.73 2.56 13.89
C ARG A 134 -8.50 2.43 13.00
N LEU A 135 -7.69 1.41 13.26
CA LEU A 135 -6.49 1.14 12.49
C LEU A 135 -6.76 0.12 11.40
N TRP A 136 -6.37 0.44 10.18
CA TRP A 136 -6.42 -0.43 9.03
C TRP A 136 -5.03 -0.94 8.69
N VAL A 137 -4.91 -2.25 8.54
CA VAL A 137 -3.66 -2.98 8.29
C VAL A 137 -3.78 -3.68 6.96
N GLY A 138 -3.02 -3.21 5.99
CA GLY A 138 -2.84 -3.89 4.73
C GLY A 138 -1.73 -4.93 4.83
N SER A 139 -2.03 -6.15 4.42
CA SER A 139 -1.10 -7.27 4.44
C SER A 139 -1.04 -7.96 3.09
N TYR A 140 -0.23 -9.01 2.99
CA TYR A 140 -0.22 -9.87 1.80
C TYR A 140 -1.39 -10.86 1.78
N GLU A 141 -2.15 -10.96 2.88
CA GLU A 141 -3.33 -11.82 3.01
C GLU A 141 -4.66 -11.04 2.95
N GLY A 142 -4.59 -9.73 2.81
CA GLY A 142 -5.75 -8.85 2.72
C GLY A 142 -5.71 -7.66 3.66
N LEU A 143 -6.88 -7.14 3.96
CA LEU A 143 -7.09 -5.97 4.78
C LEU A 143 -7.70 -6.37 6.13
N ILE A 144 -7.11 -5.88 7.20
CA ILE A 144 -7.53 -6.14 8.59
C ILE A 144 -7.86 -4.81 9.25
N ARG A 145 -8.93 -4.77 10.07
CA ARG A 145 -9.28 -3.62 10.90
C ARG A 145 -9.05 -3.96 12.37
N VAL A 146 -8.32 -3.10 13.04
CA VAL A 146 -8.00 -3.23 14.48
C VAL A 146 -8.62 -2.05 15.24
N GLU A 147 -9.24 -2.33 16.38
CA GLU A 147 -9.69 -1.32 17.33
C GLU A 147 -8.52 -0.98 18.29
N PRO A 148 -7.97 0.25 18.24
CA PRO A 148 -6.78 0.60 19.04
C PRO A 148 -7.01 0.62 20.54
N ARG A 149 -8.25 0.72 21.02
CA ARG A 149 -8.59 0.78 22.45
C ARG A 149 -8.55 -0.60 23.08
N THR A 150 -9.10 -1.61 22.38
CA THR A 150 -9.15 -3.00 22.85
C THR A 150 -8.01 -3.86 22.32
N ASN A 151 -7.33 -3.40 21.26
CA ASN A 151 -6.34 -4.12 20.46
C ASN A 151 -6.91 -5.36 19.75
N GLU A 152 -8.21 -5.38 19.50
CA GLU A 152 -8.91 -6.50 18.86
C GLU A 152 -9.05 -6.31 17.36
N ILE A 153 -9.01 -7.42 16.62
CA ILE A 153 -9.35 -7.47 15.21
C ILE A 153 -10.87 -7.44 15.07
N THR A 154 -11.40 -6.38 14.45
CA THR A 154 -12.84 -6.15 14.35
C THR A 154 -13.42 -6.41 12.97
N ALA A 155 -12.58 -6.49 11.93
CA ALA A 155 -12.98 -6.90 10.60
C ALA A 155 -11.79 -7.39 9.78
N GLN A 156 -12.09 -8.25 8.81
CA GLN A 156 -11.13 -8.71 7.82
C GLN A 156 -11.82 -8.73 6.45
N ASN A 157 -11.23 -8.05 5.47
CA ASN A 157 -11.77 -8.00 4.12
C ASN A 157 -10.81 -8.72 3.17
N LEU A 158 -11.31 -9.77 2.52
CA LEU A 158 -10.56 -10.60 1.58
C LEU A 158 -10.97 -10.36 0.11
N PHE A 159 -11.98 -9.50 -0.17
CA PHE A 159 -12.54 -9.30 -1.51
C PHE A 159 -11.91 -8.13 -2.29
N LEU A 160 -10.67 -7.76 -1.97
CA LEU A 160 -9.90 -6.75 -2.71
C LEU A 160 -9.60 -7.24 -4.14
N PRO A 161 -9.21 -6.34 -5.07
CA PRO A 161 -8.69 -6.72 -6.40
C PRO A 161 -7.56 -7.74 -6.33
N SER A 162 -6.75 -7.69 -5.29
CA SER A 162 -5.79 -8.69 -4.87
C SER A 162 -5.68 -8.70 -3.35
N LYS A 163 -5.31 -9.82 -2.77
CA LYS A 163 -5.02 -9.92 -1.33
C LYS A 163 -3.78 -9.11 -0.92
N ARG A 164 -2.84 -8.91 -1.83
CA ARG A 164 -1.58 -8.20 -1.55
C ARG A 164 -1.80 -6.69 -1.50
N VAL A 165 -1.98 -6.17 -0.30
CA VAL A 165 -2.14 -4.73 -0.06
C VAL A 165 -0.76 -4.07 0.07
N LEU A 166 -0.47 -3.11 -0.81
CA LEU A 166 0.82 -2.41 -0.90
C LEU A 166 0.78 -1.03 -0.24
N SER A 167 -0.37 -0.36 -0.28
CA SER A 167 -0.54 0.99 0.23
C SER A 167 -1.95 1.21 0.77
N LEU A 168 -2.08 2.03 1.81
CA LEU A 168 -3.35 2.45 2.42
C LEU A 168 -3.34 3.95 2.64
N LEU A 169 -4.49 4.59 2.41
CA LEU A 169 -4.67 6.01 2.66
C LEU A 169 -6.15 6.31 2.93
N VAL A 170 -6.43 7.15 3.93
CA VAL A 170 -7.77 7.67 4.19
C VAL A 170 -7.88 9.06 3.60
N ASP A 171 -8.88 9.29 2.74
CA ASP A 171 -9.10 10.57 2.08
C ASP A 171 -9.77 11.60 3.01
N LYS A 172 -9.82 12.88 2.56
CA LYS A 172 -10.41 13.97 3.34
C LYS A 172 -11.90 13.75 3.69
N ARG A 173 -12.60 12.91 2.93
CA ARG A 173 -13.99 12.53 3.18
C ARG A 173 -14.12 11.42 4.23
N GLY A 174 -13.04 10.67 4.47
CA GLY A 174 -12.97 9.55 5.40
C GLY A 174 -13.05 8.18 4.76
N TYR A 175 -13.07 8.08 3.43
CA TYR A 175 -13.02 6.80 2.74
C TYR A 175 -11.60 6.25 2.71
N LEU A 176 -11.50 4.93 2.83
CA LEU A 176 -10.24 4.21 2.78
C LEU A 176 -9.92 3.83 1.32
N TRP A 177 -8.73 4.18 0.88
CA TRP A 177 -8.14 3.72 -0.37
C TRP A 177 -7.14 2.62 -0.09
N ALA A 178 -7.30 1.47 -0.75
CA ALA A 178 -6.39 0.33 -0.64
C ALA A 178 -5.76 0.04 -2.00
N GLY A 179 -4.46 0.30 -2.09
CA GLY A 179 -3.65 -0.04 -3.25
C GLY A 179 -3.15 -1.47 -3.15
N THR A 180 -3.35 -2.23 -4.24
CA THR A 180 -2.90 -3.62 -4.37
C THR A 180 -1.98 -3.78 -5.58
N ASP A 181 -1.41 -4.94 -5.76
CA ASP A 181 -0.63 -5.28 -6.96
C ASP A 181 -1.52 -5.50 -8.22
N SER A 182 -2.84 -5.47 -8.06
CA SER A 182 -3.81 -5.70 -9.14
C SER A 182 -4.88 -4.59 -9.25
N GLY A 183 -4.59 -3.42 -8.71
CA GLY A 183 -5.45 -2.24 -8.79
C GLY A 183 -5.64 -1.53 -7.46
N LEU A 184 -6.58 -0.59 -7.47
CA LEU A 184 -6.92 0.28 -6.36
C LEU A 184 -8.39 0.09 -5.98
N ALA A 185 -8.67 -0.05 -4.70
CA ALA A 185 -10.03 -0.15 -4.16
C ALA A 185 -10.38 1.06 -3.29
N LEU A 186 -11.61 1.56 -3.43
CA LEU A 186 -12.25 2.52 -2.52
C LEU A 186 -13.17 1.76 -1.59
N ILE A 187 -13.02 1.96 -0.29
CA ILE A 187 -13.69 1.20 0.77
C ILE A 187 -14.41 2.15 1.70
N SER A 188 -15.67 1.82 2.04
CA SER A 188 -16.38 2.45 3.16
C SER A 188 -15.82 1.92 4.48
N PRO A 189 -15.14 2.73 5.30
CA PRO A 189 -14.48 2.23 6.51
C PRO A 189 -15.48 1.77 7.58
N ASP A 190 -16.71 2.29 7.58
CA ASP A 190 -17.72 1.91 8.57
C ASP A 190 -18.25 0.51 8.33
N GLN A 191 -18.55 0.21 7.07
CA GLN A 191 -19.08 -1.09 6.67
C GLN A 191 -18.00 -2.09 6.26
N GLY A 192 -16.77 -1.63 5.94
CA GLY A 192 -15.71 -2.45 5.37
C GLY A 192 -15.99 -2.92 3.95
N LEU A 193 -16.97 -2.28 3.26
CA LEU A 193 -17.43 -2.67 1.93
C LEU A 193 -16.65 -1.93 0.84
N ILE A 194 -16.32 -2.66 -0.23
CA ILE A 194 -15.74 -2.07 -1.44
C ILE A 194 -16.84 -1.28 -2.18
N MET A 195 -16.59 0.01 -2.35
CA MET A 195 -17.48 0.91 -3.08
C MET A 195 -17.20 0.84 -4.59
N THR A 196 -15.93 0.79 -4.96
CA THR A 196 -15.50 0.67 -6.36
C THR A 196 -14.04 0.19 -6.45
N THR A 197 -13.64 -0.24 -7.64
CA THR A 197 -12.29 -0.67 -7.94
C THR A 197 -11.80 -0.03 -9.25
N LEU A 198 -10.52 0.39 -9.26
CA LEU A 198 -9.84 0.88 -10.45
C LEU A 198 -8.76 -0.12 -10.83
N LYS A 199 -8.97 -0.84 -11.95
CA LYS A 199 -8.01 -1.81 -12.49
C LYS A 199 -7.17 -1.25 -13.63
N ASN A 200 -7.55 -0.11 -14.21
CA ASN A 200 -6.90 0.50 -15.38
C ASN A 200 -5.78 1.46 -14.98
N LEU A 201 -4.95 1.08 -14.00
CA LEU A 201 -3.75 1.83 -13.63
C LEU A 201 -2.61 1.49 -14.60
N PRO A 202 -1.70 2.42 -14.88
CA PRO A 202 -0.47 2.11 -15.60
C PRO A 202 0.34 1.04 -14.82
N GLY A 203 0.72 -0.05 -15.49
CA GLY A 203 1.40 -1.17 -14.82
C GLY A 203 0.60 -1.86 -13.73
N VAL A 204 -0.71 -1.62 -13.65
CA VAL A 204 -1.74 -2.28 -12.81
C VAL A 204 -1.65 -2.00 -11.31
N SER A 205 -0.46 -2.01 -10.69
CA SER A 205 -0.31 -1.93 -9.23
C SER A 205 -0.45 -0.49 -8.69
N ALA A 206 -0.91 -0.36 -7.44
CA ALA A 206 -0.95 0.88 -6.69
C ALA A 206 0.04 0.80 -5.51
N ASN A 207 1.32 1.13 -5.79
CA ASN A 207 2.43 0.90 -4.87
C ASN A 207 2.45 1.87 -3.69
N THR A 208 2.10 3.13 -3.94
CA THR A 208 2.16 4.22 -2.97
C THR A 208 1.10 5.26 -3.28
N MET A 209 0.64 5.97 -2.27
CA MET A 209 -0.41 6.98 -2.40
C MET A 209 -0.13 8.21 -1.54
N THR A 210 -0.59 9.37 -2.01
CA THR A 210 -0.59 10.62 -1.26
C THR A 210 -1.75 11.52 -1.70
N LEU A 211 -2.16 12.48 -0.87
CA LEU A 211 -3.18 13.48 -1.21
C LEU A 211 -2.54 14.82 -1.51
N ASP A 212 -3.06 15.51 -2.54
CA ASP A 212 -2.72 16.91 -2.76
C ASP A 212 -3.54 17.86 -1.85
N ALA A 213 -3.24 19.15 -1.93
CA ALA A 213 -3.91 20.18 -1.15
C ALA A 213 -5.42 20.22 -1.42
N GLU A 214 -5.84 19.93 -2.65
CA GLU A 214 -7.24 19.84 -3.08
C GLU A 214 -7.92 18.55 -2.58
N GLY A 215 -7.17 17.62 -1.99
CA GLY A 215 -7.67 16.34 -1.50
C GLY A 215 -7.87 15.29 -2.61
N GLN A 216 -7.24 15.49 -3.77
CA GLN A 216 -7.20 14.48 -4.82
C GLN A 216 -6.09 13.46 -4.53
N LEU A 217 -6.32 12.23 -4.94
CA LEU A 217 -5.41 11.13 -4.69
C LEU A 217 -4.38 11.02 -5.81
N TRP A 218 -3.10 10.99 -5.43
CA TRP A 218 -1.99 10.65 -6.31
C TRP A 218 -1.53 9.24 -6.01
N VAL A 219 -1.41 8.42 -7.05
CA VAL A 219 -1.05 7.00 -6.96
C VAL A 219 0.20 6.75 -7.78
N GLY A 220 1.24 6.26 -7.12
CA GLY A 220 2.43 5.74 -7.78
C GLY A 220 2.25 4.29 -8.18
N THR A 221 2.58 3.98 -9.42
CA THR A 221 2.33 2.69 -10.06
C THR A 221 3.63 2.04 -10.54
N LEU A 222 3.54 0.89 -11.19
CA LEU A 222 4.70 0.30 -11.87
C LEU A 222 5.11 1.06 -13.14
N ASP A 223 4.23 1.89 -13.68
CA ASP A 223 4.47 2.61 -14.93
C ASP A 223 3.96 4.07 -14.85
N GLY A 224 4.57 4.84 -13.93
CA GLY A 224 4.26 6.25 -13.75
C GLY A 224 3.33 6.59 -12.59
N ILE A 225 2.63 7.71 -12.70
CA ILE A 225 1.80 8.29 -11.65
C ILE A 225 0.43 8.66 -12.22
N VAL A 226 -0.63 8.44 -11.44
CA VAL A 226 -1.97 8.87 -11.79
C VAL A 226 -2.57 9.78 -10.72
N ARG A 227 -3.37 10.74 -11.13
CA ARG A 227 -4.24 11.55 -10.28
C ARG A 227 -5.65 11.02 -10.37
N VAL A 228 -6.24 10.72 -9.23
CA VAL A 228 -7.60 10.17 -9.11
C VAL A 228 -8.48 11.16 -8.38
N ASN A 229 -9.65 11.44 -8.92
CA ASN A 229 -10.68 12.21 -8.23
C ASN A 229 -11.24 11.37 -7.08
N THR A 230 -11.07 11.84 -5.86
CA THR A 230 -11.51 11.07 -4.68
C THR A 230 -13.03 10.93 -4.60
N ALA A 231 -13.81 11.88 -5.15
CA ALA A 231 -15.27 11.83 -5.10
C ALA A 231 -15.88 10.85 -6.11
N SER A 232 -15.36 10.82 -7.34
CA SER A 232 -15.91 9.99 -8.44
C SER A 232 -15.13 8.70 -8.67
N ALA A 233 -13.95 8.55 -8.06
CA ALA A 233 -12.98 7.49 -8.31
C ALA A 233 -12.52 7.42 -9.80
N LEU A 234 -12.55 8.54 -10.52
CA LEU A 234 -12.11 8.60 -11.91
C LEU A 234 -10.66 9.06 -12.00
N ILE A 235 -9.91 8.47 -12.92
CA ILE A 235 -8.54 8.94 -13.24
C ILE A 235 -8.65 10.25 -13.98
N MET A 236 -8.12 11.33 -13.40
CA MET A 236 -8.12 12.68 -13.96
C MET A 236 -6.89 12.97 -14.82
N LYS A 237 -5.75 12.40 -14.45
CA LYS A 237 -4.48 12.65 -15.09
C LYS A 237 -3.57 11.43 -15.00
N ARG A 238 -2.76 11.23 -16.04
CA ARG A 238 -1.66 10.28 -16.09
C ARG A 238 -0.36 11.03 -16.36
N ILE A 239 0.70 10.68 -15.66
CA ILE A 239 2.07 11.15 -15.88
C ILE A 239 2.88 9.89 -16.15
N ASN A 240 3.04 9.61 -17.43
CA ASN A 240 3.86 8.53 -17.96
C ASN A 240 5.21 9.12 -18.42
N ASP A 241 6.04 8.34 -19.05
CA ASP A 241 7.34 8.76 -19.63
C ASP A 241 8.30 9.37 -18.59
N LEU A 242 8.20 8.91 -17.35
CA LEU A 242 9.15 9.28 -16.31
C LEU A 242 10.51 8.60 -16.55
N PRO A 243 11.62 9.26 -16.17
CA PRO A 243 12.95 8.63 -16.21
C PRO A 243 13.07 7.45 -15.24
N GLY A 244 12.59 6.30 -15.60
CA GLY A 244 12.32 5.12 -14.79
C GLY A 244 10.81 4.89 -14.67
N THR A 245 10.38 3.65 -14.53
CA THR A 245 8.94 3.33 -14.63
C THR A 245 8.28 3.20 -13.26
N THR A 246 8.89 2.45 -12.36
CA THR A 246 8.29 2.07 -11.07
C THR A 246 8.40 3.19 -10.04
N VAL A 247 7.26 3.66 -9.55
CA VAL A 247 7.19 4.62 -8.44
C VAL A 247 7.02 3.85 -7.13
N GLN A 248 7.99 3.98 -6.22
CA GLN A 248 8.03 3.25 -4.95
C GLN A 248 7.64 4.12 -3.75
N ALA A 249 7.88 5.42 -3.83
CA ALA A 249 7.53 6.39 -2.81
C ALA A 249 6.93 7.65 -3.43
N LEU A 250 5.91 8.21 -2.79
CA LEU A 250 5.31 9.49 -3.14
C LEU A 250 5.16 10.36 -1.90
N ALA A 251 5.51 11.63 -2.05
CA ALA A 251 5.22 12.65 -1.06
C ALA A 251 4.85 13.96 -1.76
N ILE A 252 4.01 14.78 -1.12
CA ILE A 252 3.73 16.14 -1.56
C ILE A 252 4.51 17.09 -0.66
N SER A 253 5.30 17.97 -1.27
CA SER A 253 6.03 19.01 -0.53
C SER A 253 5.07 20.05 0.00
N PRO A 254 5.49 20.88 0.99
CA PRO A 254 4.70 22.02 1.47
C PRO A 254 4.28 22.99 0.36
N GLU A 255 5.09 23.12 -0.69
CA GLU A 255 4.82 23.95 -1.88
C GLU A 255 3.87 23.26 -2.89
N GLY A 256 3.42 22.03 -2.60
CA GLY A 256 2.51 21.26 -3.43
C GLY A 256 3.15 20.52 -4.60
N LEU A 257 4.48 20.37 -4.63
CA LEU A 257 5.18 19.58 -5.64
C LEU A 257 5.15 18.10 -5.29
N ILE A 258 5.05 17.22 -6.30
CA ILE A 258 5.17 15.78 -6.12
C ILE A 258 6.65 15.38 -6.08
N TRP A 259 7.03 14.67 -5.03
CA TRP A 259 8.32 14.01 -4.95
C TRP A 259 8.11 12.50 -5.14
N ALA A 260 8.67 11.98 -6.22
CA ALA A 260 8.50 10.59 -6.62
C ALA A 260 9.82 9.83 -6.51
N GLY A 261 9.87 8.90 -5.57
CA GLY A 261 11.00 7.98 -5.37
C GLY A 261 10.89 6.78 -6.28
N MET A 262 11.98 6.49 -6.99
CA MET A 262 12.10 5.43 -7.98
C MET A 262 13.37 4.59 -7.73
N PRO A 263 13.56 3.45 -8.43
CA PRO A 263 14.71 2.58 -8.22
C PRO A 263 16.09 3.26 -8.35
N ASN A 264 16.22 4.31 -9.14
CA ASN A 264 17.51 4.98 -9.35
C ASN A 264 17.43 6.50 -9.33
N ASN A 265 16.24 7.04 -9.04
CA ASN A 265 15.97 8.47 -9.16
C ASN A 265 15.05 8.97 -8.05
N LEU A 266 15.13 10.25 -7.75
CA LEU A 266 14.11 10.99 -7.04
C LEU A 266 13.73 12.17 -7.92
N LEU A 267 12.47 12.21 -8.34
CA LEU A 267 11.94 13.22 -9.24
C LEU A 267 11.10 14.24 -8.47
N VAL A 268 11.20 15.50 -8.88
CA VAL A 268 10.31 16.58 -8.43
C VAL A 268 9.44 16.99 -9.60
N ILE A 269 8.13 16.87 -9.45
CA ILE A 269 7.17 16.99 -10.53
C ILE A 269 6.14 18.07 -10.19
N ASN A 270 5.82 18.92 -11.16
CA ASN A 270 4.72 19.87 -11.03
C ASN A 270 3.39 19.12 -11.26
N PRO A 271 2.48 19.04 -10.26
CA PRO A 271 1.23 18.30 -10.38
C PRO A 271 0.26 18.89 -11.41
N LYS A 272 0.33 20.20 -11.66
CA LYS A 272 -0.55 20.90 -12.62
C LYS A 272 -0.17 20.56 -14.06
N THR A 273 1.12 20.67 -14.38
CA THR A 273 1.62 20.44 -15.75
C THR A 273 1.98 18.97 -16.01
N GLY A 274 2.43 18.24 -14.99
CA GLY A 274 3.01 16.89 -15.10
C GLY A 274 4.49 16.92 -15.51
N ILE A 275 5.09 18.10 -15.59
CA ILE A 275 6.48 18.25 -16.02
C ILE A 275 7.42 17.92 -14.85
N VAL A 276 8.44 17.12 -15.12
CA VAL A 276 9.57 16.89 -14.21
C VAL A 276 10.41 18.17 -14.14
N LEU A 277 10.34 18.82 -12.98
CA LEU A 277 11.11 20.06 -12.71
C LEU A 277 12.56 19.76 -12.38
N ARG A 278 12.80 18.62 -11.74
CA ARG A 278 14.12 18.21 -11.28
C ARG A 278 14.24 16.69 -11.16
N SER A 279 15.43 16.19 -11.47
CA SER A 279 15.88 14.85 -11.13
C SER A 279 17.09 14.96 -10.19
N VAL A 280 16.99 14.36 -9.02
CA VAL A 280 18.10 14.33 -8.05
C VAL A 280 19.07 13.23 -8.43
N THR A 281 20.07 13.59 -9.24
CA THR A 281 21.00 12.63 -9.87
C THR A 281 22.04 12.05 -8.93
N ARG A 282 22.29 12.67 -7.76
CA ARG A 282 23.22 12.14 -6.74
C ARG A 282 22.74 10.84 -6.07
N LEU A 283 21.47 10.45 -6.32
CA LEU A 283 20.89 9.21 -5.84
C LEU A 283 21.00 8.05 -6.85
N ARG A 284 21.77 8.21 -7.92
CA ARG A 284 21.98 7.13 -8.90
C ARG A 284 22.55 5.88 -8.21
N GLY A 285 21.92 4.74 -8.48
CA GLY A 285 22.25 3.45 -7.85
C GLY A 285 21.66 3.23 -6.46
N ARG A 286 20.89 4.20 -5.91
CA ARG A 286 20.14 4.04 -4.65
C ARG A 286 18.64 3.97 -4.95
N ASN A 287 18.02 2.87 -4.59
CA ASN A 287 16.57 2.71 -4.60
C ASN A 287 15.93 3.62 -3.55
N VAL A 288 15.08 4.54 -3.96
CA VAL A 288 14.34 5.40 -3.04
C VAL A 288 13.07 4.67 -2.58
N THR A 289 13.01 4.34 -1.30
CA THR A 289 11.94 3.54 -0.69
C THR A 289 10.96 4.37 0.12
N ALA A 290 11.37 5.52 0.62
CA ALA A 290 10.52 6.43 1.39
C ALA A 290 10.99 7.88 1.23
N VAL A 291 10.04 8.82 1.26
CA VAL A 291 10.28 10.26 1.23
C VAL A 291 9.41 10.92 2.29
N SER A 292 9.99 11.81 3.08
CA SER A 292 9.29 12.56 4.11
C SER A 292 9.83 13.99 4.20
N PHE A 293 8.99 14.94 4.60
CA PHE A 293 9.36 16.33 4.84
C PHE A 293 9.41 16.59 6.33
N SER A 294 10.41 17.35 6.77
CA SER A 294 10.47 17.87 8.12
C SER A 294 9.98 19.33 8.19
N GLU A 295 9.64 19.80 9.40
CA GLU A 295 9.15 21.15 9.62
C GLU A 295 10.16 22.24 9.21
N ASP A 296 11.45 21.95 9.25
CA ASP A 296 12.52 22.85 8.79
C ASP A 296 12.64 22.94 7.27
N GLY A 297 11.72 22.26 6.52
CA GLY A 297 11.69 22.20 5.09
C GLY A 297 12.68 21.22 4.47
N SER A 298 13.52 20.54 5.25
CA SER A 298 14.42 19.50 4.73
C SER A 298 13.63 18.29 4.22
N VAL A 299 14.21 17.56 3.25
CA VAL A 299 13.65 16.31 2.72
C VAL A 299 14.46 15.14 3.23
N TRP A 300 13.79 14.19 3.86
CA TRP A 300 14.36 12.92 4.27
C TRP A 300 14.06 11.85 3.23
N VAL A 301 15.09 11.17 2.77
CA VAL A 301 15.01 10.16 1.71
C VAL A 301 15.59 8.87 2.22
N GLY A 302 14.70 7.92 2.46
CA GLY A 302 15.05 6.53 2.76
C GLY A 302 15.43 5.79 1.48
N THR A 303 16.52 5.06 1.52
CA THR A 303 17.00 4.27 0.40
C THR A 303 17.35 2.83 0.82
N ASN A 304 17.64 1.98 -0.15
CA ASN A 304 18.22 0.66 0.12
C ASN A 304 19.67 0.73 0.65
N ASN A 305 20.28 1.92 0.66
CA ASN A 305 21.65 2.15 1.12
C ASN A 305 21.76 3.44 1.95
N GLY A 306 20.99 3.53 3.03
CA GLY A 306 21.03 4.62 4.00
C GLY A 306 19.88 5.59 3.94
N LEU A 307 19.88 6.49 4.92
CA LEU A 307 18.96 7.62 5.05
C LEU A 307 19.72 8.90 4.74
N LEU A 308 19.18 9.68 3.83
CA LEU A 308 19.76 10.95 3.39
C LEU A 308 18.86 12.12 3.78
N ARG A 309 19.48 13.25 4.09
CA ARG A 309 18.82 14.54 4.22
C ARG A 309 19.18 15.41 3.02
N LEU A 310 18.18 15.93 2.34
CA LEU A 310 18.37 16.74 1.14
C LEU A 310 17.88 18.17 1.34
N ASN A 311 18.52 19.10 0.64
CA ASN A 311 18.01 20.46 0.44
C ASN A 311 16.84 20.40 -0.58
N PRO A 312 15.61 20.85 -0.26
CA PRO A 312 14.46 20.75 -1.15
C PRO A 312 14.61 21.60 -2.42
N ASN A 313 15.35 22.70 -2.34
CA ASN A 313 15.49 23.65 -3.46
C ASN A 313 16.56 23.21 -4.47
N THR A 314 17.65 22.62 -3.99
CA THR A 314 18.79 22.25 -4.84
C THR A 314 18.89 20.75 -5.10
N GLY A 315 18.25 19.91 -4.27
CA GLY A 315 18.44 18.46 -4.28
C GLY A 315 19.83 18.02 -3.78
N ALA A 316 20.59 18.94 -3.19
CA ALA A 316 21.90 18.62 -2.64
C ALA A 316 21.74 17.74 -1.39
N VAL A 317 22.58 16.72 -1.26
CA VAL A 317 22.71 15.93 -0.03
C VAL A 317 23.36 16.83 1.03
N LEU A 318 22.63 17.04 2.12
CA LEU A 318 23.10 17.78 3.29
C LEU A 318 23.82 16.84 4.24
N ASP A 319 23.19 15.70 4.53
CA ASP A 319 23.70 14.72 5.49
C ASP A 319 23.38 13.27 5.04
N GLU A 320 24.21 12.33 5.46
CA GLU A 320 23.96 10.90 5.45
C GLU A 320 23.95 10.39 6.89
N VAL A 321 22.83 9.78 7.31
CA VAL A 321 22.60 9.44 8.72
C VAL A 321 23.30 8.15 9.09
N ALA A 322 24.18 8.21 10.09
CA ALA A 322 24.81 7.04 10.68
C ALA A 322 23.94 6.38 11.77
N GLY A 323 24.29 5.17 12.21
CA GLY A 323 23.71 4.52 13.40
C GLY A 323 22.32 3.90 13.19
N LEU A 324 21.90 3.70 11.96
CA LEU A 324 20.70 2.93 11.64
C LEU A 324 20.92 1.43 11.93
N PRO A 325 19.89 0.68 12.36
CA PRO A 325 20.00 -0.78 12.54
C PRO A 325 20.39 -1.51 11.25
N SER A 326 19.96 -1.00 10.10
CA SER A 326 20.36 -1.47 8.77
C SER A 326 20.38 -0.30 7.79
N SER A 327 21.22 -0.38 6.76
CA SER A 327 21.23 0.59 5.66
C SER A 327 19.95 0.56 4.81
N ARG A 328 19.23 -0.56 4.79
CA ARG A 328 17.98 -0.68 4.03
C ARG A 328 16.82 -0.05 4.78
N VAL A 329 16.52 1.21 4.49
CA VAL A 329 15.36 1.93 5.00
C VAL A 329 14.10 1.46 4.28
N LEU A 330 13.02 1.23 5.02
CA LEU A 330 11.74 0.76 4.48
C LEU A 330 10.65 1.82 4.60
N THR A 331 10.63 2.57 5.70
CA THR A 331 9.59 3.55 5.99
C THR A 331 10.11 4.69 6.86
N LEU A 332 9.50 5.87 6.71
CA LEU A 332 9.81 7.10 7.45
C LEU A 332 8.53 7.75 7.94
N VAL A 333 8.47 8.13 9.20
CA VAL A 333 7.36 8.89 9.76
C VAL A 333 7.88 9.93 10.76
N PRO A 334 7.63 11.23 10.56
CA PRO A 334 7.84 12.24 11.60
C PRO A 334 6.75 12.13 12.67
N ASP A 335 7.10 12.33 13.93
CA ASP A 335 6.13 12.44 15.01
C ASP A 335 5.78 13.92 15.30
N LEU A 336 4.82 14.13 16.20
CA LEU A 336 4.36 15.47 16.57
C LEU A 336 5.44 16.33 17.26
N ALA A 337 6.54 15.73 17.71
CA ALA A 337 7.68 16.43 18.27
C ALA A 337 8.82 16.63 17.25
N ASN A 338 8.51 16.44 15.97
CA ASN A 338 9.46 16.53 14.86
C ASN A 338 10.63 15.55 14.95
N LYS A 339 10.47 14.44 15.71
CA LYS A 339 11.37 13.31 15.71
C LYS A 339 11.07 12.44 14.50
N LEU A 340 12.06 12.11 13.70
CA LEU A 340 11.90 11.18 12.57
C LEU A 340 12.09 9.74 13.04
N TRP A 341 11.08 8.93 12.85
CA TRP A 341 11.13 7.49 13.04
C TRP A 341 11.46 6.78 11.73
N VAL A 342 12.36 5.81 11.82
CA VAL A 342 12.95 5.11 10.66
C VAL A 342 12.78 3.61 10.85
N GLY A 343 11.95 3.01 10.02
CA GLY A 343 11.85 1.56 9.92
C GLY A 343 12.85 1.02 8.91
N THR A 344 13.60 0.01 9.32
CA THR A 344 14.63 -0.63 8.49
C THR A 344 14.37 -2.14 8.36
N SER A 345 15.17 -2.82 7.53
CA SER A 345 15.10 -4.28 7.42
C SER A 345 15.54 -5.02 8.69
N GLU A 346 16.24 -4.36 9.63
CA GLU A 346 16.76 -4.98 10.84
C GLU A 346 16.42 -4.21 12.12
N GLY A 347 15.41 -3.33 12.08
CA GLY A 347 14.94 -2.65 13.27
C GLY A 347 14.33 -1.30 13.08
N LEU A 348 13.98 -0.71 14.22
CA LEU A 348 13.46 0.63 14.36
C LEU A 348 14.53 1.56 14.92
N ALA A 349 14.65 2.74 14.36
CA ALA A 349 15.47 3.81 14.90
C ALA A 349 14.72 5.14 14.88
N TRP A 350 15.27 6.14 15.58
CA TRP A 350 14.77 7.50 15.54
C TRP A 350 15.92 8.51 15.59
N LEU A 351 15.66 9.71 15.11
CA LEU A 351 16.59 10.83 15.21
C LEU A 351 15.82 12.15 15.31
N MET A 352 16.46 13.15 15.92
CA MET A 352 15.99 14.53 15.85
C MET A 352 16.56 15.21 14.59
N PRO A 353 15.90 16.21 13.99
CA PRO A 353 16.32 16.82 12.72
C PRO A 353 17.75 17.37 12.67
N LYS A 354 18.32 17.73 13.83
CA LYS A 354 19.69 18.27 13.97
C LYS A 354 20.75 17.21 14.27
N MET A 355 20.35 15.94 14.36
CA MET A 355 21.27 14.84 14.64
C MET A 355 21.73 14.22 13.32
N ASP A 356 23.01 13.90 13.24
CA ASP A 356 23.66 13.15 12.16
C ASP A 356 23.65 11.63 12.40
N ARG A 357 23.21 11.22 13.60
CA ARG A 357 23.22 9.82 14.03
C ARG A 357 21.86 9.41 14.60
N ALA A 358 21.29 8.34 14.05
CA ALA A 358 20.08 7.72 14.54
C ALA A 358 20.35 6.91 15.82
N LYS A 359 19.33 6.80 16.66
CA LYS A 359 19.34 5.98 17.87
C LYS A 359 18.45 4.75 17.65
N PRO A 360 18.98 3.52 17.67
CA PRO A 360 18.19 2.30 17.58
C PRO A 360 17.23 2.15 18.77
N HIS A 361 16.04 1.65 18.49
CA HIS A 361 15.06 1.31 19.51
C HIS A 361 15.28 -0.14 19.98
N LEU A 362 15.72 -0.33 21.23
CA LEU A 362 16.20 -1.63 21.75
C LEU A 362 15.20 -2.78 21.61
N ALA A 363 13.89 -2.51 21.71
CA ALA A 363 12.87 -3.55 21.58
C ALA A 363 12.62 -4.05 20.15
N PHE A 364 13.15 -3.33 19.13
CA PHE A 364 13.01 -3.63 17.71
C PHE A 364 14.36 -3.72 16.97
N SER A 365 15.44 -3.82 17.69
CA SER A 365 16.76 -4.00 17.12
C SER A 365 17.42 -5.26 17.69
N ARG A 366 18.26 -5.88 16.90
CA ARG A 366 19.12 -6.97 17.37
C ARG A 366 20.00 -6.41 18.49
N ALA A 367 20.04 -7.10 19.64
CA ALA A 367 20.97 -6.73 20.69
C ALA A 367 22.39 -6.79 20.10
N VAL A 368 23.05 -5.63 20.05
CA VAL A 368 24.48 -5.60 19.75
C VAL A 368 25.16 -6.32 20.90
N LYS A 369 25.69 -7.52 20.63
CA LYS A 369 26.52 -8.27 21.59
C LYS A 369 27.87 -7.59 21.73
#